data_3f8b0b5fb52c9ab7955e79155408451f
#
_entry.id   3f8b0b5fb52c9ab7955e79155408451f
#
_cell.length_a   1.000
_cell.length_b   1.000
_cell.length_c   1.000
_cell.angle_alpha   90.00
_cell.angle_beta   90.00
_cell.angle_gamma   90.00
#
_symmetry.space_group_name_H-M   'P 1'
#
loop_
_entity.id
_entity.type
_entity.pdbx_description
1 polymer ?
#
loop_
_entity_poly.entity_id
_entity_poly.type
_entity_poly.pdbx_seq_one_letter_code
_entity_poly.pdbx_strand_id
1 'polypeptide(L)'
;ENANDVRAAINERKSFVIRTTFVVIIVILIFSIVLNRYFLKPIKNLVTYTKIIKDKSKEKTNIERLKNRNDELGILSESLDDMTHELQKRIYNAENFSTDLVHEIRNPLASLKSASEILSETEDQAQRKKLINILNHDIQRIERLITDYSQMLKDEVALSKEKMKKINLKLIVKSVVDDFNNIYEAKRGIKIEFIDQAKIDEYLIFGIENRIEQIIANLLDNSISFSDDNQKILVKIDKDLSNKIILKIIDQGKGFKEKDTNKIFNRFYSNRPDSFGEHSGLGLNIVKNLVELHGGIINASNNANQKGANIEIIFPET
;
A
#
# COMPACT_ATOMS: atom_id res chain seq x y z
N GLU A 1 58.86 6.09 73.90
CA GLU A 1 57.63 5.83 73.18
C GLU A 1 57.70 6.63 71.90
N ASN A 2 57.70 6.14 70.75
CA ASN A 2 56.98 6.83 69.72
C ASN A 2 57.48 6.76 68.27
N ALA A 3 58.74 6.46 68.01
CA ALA A 3 59.12 6.36 66.57
C ALA A 3 58.61 5.08 65.92
N ASN A 4 58.43 4.01 66.68
CA ASN A 4 57.92 2.73 66.20
C ASN A 4 56.41 2.75 66.03
N ASP A 5 55.66 3.40 66.92
CA ASP A 5 54.19 3.53 66.83
C ASP A 5 53.78 4.42 65.65
N VAL A 6 54.51 5.51 65.42
CA VAL A 6 54.31 6.38 64.26
C VAL A 6 54.61 5.66 62.96
N ARG A 7 55.69 4.84 62.93
CA ARG A 7 55.99 4.01 61.74
C ARG A 7 54.93 2.93 61.47
N ALA A 8 54.44 2.30 62.52
CA ALA A 8 53.36 1.33 62.44
C ALA A 8 52.06 1.95 61.84
N ALA A 9 51.68 3.13 62.41
CA ALA A 9 50.50 3.87 61.92
C ALA A 9 50.67 4.37 60.49
N ILE A 10 51.86 4.78 60.05
CA ILE A 10 52.15 5.17 58.69
C ILE A 10 52.04 3.94 57.73
N ASN A 11 52.57 2.80 58.13
CA ASN A 11 52.51 1.56 57.30
C ASN A 11 51.06 1.01 57.18
N GLU A 12 50.31 1.13 58.29
CA GLU A 12 48.89 0.73 58.25
C GLU A 12 48.07 1.61 57.28
N ARG A 13 48.28 2.94 57.37
CA ARG A 13 47.66 3.89 56.43
C ARG A 13 48.09 3.68 55.00
N LYS A 14 49.37 3.42 54.71
CA LYS A 14 49.85 3.07 53.38
C LYS A 14 49.21 1.78 52.89
N SER A 15 49.15 0.75 53.72
CA SER A 15 48.47 -0.52 53.32
C SER A 15 46.98 -0.35 53.08
N PHE A 16 46.31 0.49 53.86
CA PHE A 16 44.91 0.85 53.64
C PHE A 16 44.71 1.58 52.33
N VAL A 17 45.50 2.60 52.01
CA VAL A 17 45.44 3.36 50.76
C VAL A 17 45.70 2.44 49.55
N ILE A 18 46.70 1.56 49.62
CA ILE A 18 47.02 0.62 48.55
C ILE A 18 45.84 -0.36 48.31
N ARG A 19 45.24 -0.91 49.37
CA ARG A 19 44.08 -1.82 49.25
C ARG A 19 42.85 -1.11 48.68
N THR A 20 42.55 0.10 49.15
CA THR A 20 41.40 0.87 48.63
C THR A 20 41.59 1.27 47.16
N THR A 21 42.78 1.72 46.79
CA THR A 21 43.11 2.03 45.39
C THR A 21 42.99 0.80 44.52
N PHE A 22 43.44 -0.37 44.93
CA PHE A 22 43.32 -1.63 44.19
C PHE A 22 41.86 -2.04 44.01
N VAL A 23 41.04 -1.93 45.06
CA VAL A 23 39.59 -2.20 44.97
C VAL A 23 38.91 -1.25 43.98
N VAL A 24 39.23 0.06 44.03
CA VAL A 24 38.68 1.05 43.10
C VAL A 24 39.05 0.72 41.64
N ILE A 25 40.30 0.34 41.38
CA ILE A 25 40.74 -0.06 40.05
C ILE A 25 39.95 -1.29 39.54
N ILE A 26 39.76 -2.31 40.40
CA ILE A 26 38.97 -3.49 40.06
C ILE A 26 37.51 -3.10 39.71
N VAL A 27 36.89 -2.25 40.53
CA VAL A 27 35.52 -1.80 40.31
C VAL A 27 35.39 -1.05 38.98
N ILE A 28 36.35 -0.16 38.67
CA ILE A 28 36.37 0.57 37.38
C ILE A 28 36.54 -0.40 36.21
N LEU A 29 37.39 -1.41 36.33
CA LEU A 29 37.62 -2.41 35.30
C LEU A 29 36.37 -3.24 35.03
N ILE A 30 35.70 -3.73 36.08
CA ILE A 30 34.46 -4.48 36.00
C ILE A 30 33.37 -3.61 35.34
N PHE A 31 33.21 -2.36 35.82
CA PHE A 31 32.26 -1.40 35.28
C PHE A 31 32.51 -1.13 33.78
N SER A 32 33.77 -0.93 33.40
CA SER A 32 34.16 -0.71 32.00
C SER A 32 33.80 -1.91 31.10
N ILE A 33 34.04 -3.15 31.58
CA ILE A 33 33.67 -4.38 30.83
C ILE A 33 32.16 -4.48 30.68
N VAL A 34 31.41 -4.24 31.75
CA VAL A 34 29.95 -4.26 31.76
C VAL A 34 29.42 -3.19 30.79
N LEU A 35 29.89 -1.95 30.90
CA LEU A 35 29.46 -0.86 30.01
C LEU A 35 29.73 -1.16 28.55
N ASN A 36 30.91 -1.68 28.23
CA ASN A 36 31.28 -2.03 26.86
C ASN A 36 30.40 -3.18 26.32
N ARG A 37 30.14 -4.22 27.11
CA ARG A 37 29.40 -5.41 26.68
C ARG A 37 27.90 -5.18 26.57
N TYR A 38 27.31 -4.43 27.49
CA TYR A 38 25.85 -4.28 27.58
C TYR A 38 25.33 -3.02 26.90
N PHE A 39 26.17 -1.99 26.67
CA PHE A 39 25.74 -0.73 26.06
C PHE A 39 26.51 -0.39 24.79
N LEU A 40 27.84 -0.27 24.84
CA LEU A 40 28.62 0.25 23.72
C LEU A 40 28.58 -0.70 22.50
N LYS A 41 28.76 -2.00 22.72
CA LYS A 41 28.75 -2.99 21.64
C LYS A 41 27.36 -3.12 20.97
N PRO A 42 26.23 -3.20 21.68
CA PRO A 42 24.90 -3.13 21.09
C PRO A 42 24.64 -1.87 20.27
N ILE A 43 24.97 -0.70 20.80
CA ILE A 43 24.81 0.58 20.08
C ILE A 43 25.65 0.59 18.78
N LYS A 44 26.89 0.12 18.84
CA LYS A 44 27.75 0.01 17.67
C LYS A 44 27.16 -0.93 16.61
N ASN A 45 26.54 -2.02 17.04
CA ASN A 45 25.85 -2.94 16.11
C ASN A 45 24.64 -2.27 15.43
N LEU A 46 23.85 -1.49 16.15
CA LEU A 46 22.74 -0.71 15.56
C LEU A 46 23.23 0.32 14.54
N VAL A 47 24.31 1.05 14.87
CA VAL A 47 24.92 2.00 13.93
C VAL A 47 25.46 1.28 12.68
N THR A 48 26.04 0.10 12.84
CA THR A 48 26.52 -0.70 11.70
C THR A 48 25.34 -1.20 10.85
N TYR A 49 24.25 -1.63 11.48
CA TYR A 49 23.03 -2.04 10.81
C TYR A 49 22.45 -0.91 9.93
N THR A 50 22.32 0.31 10.46
CA THR A 50 21.84 1.46 9.67
C THR A 50 22.77 1.81 8.50
N LYS A 51 24.08 1.65 8.64
CA LYS A 51 25.04 1.86 7.55
C LYS A 51 24.88 0.82 6.43
N ILE A 52 24.78 -0.47 6.78
CA ILE A 52 24.60 -1.56 5.83
C ILE A 52 23.33 -1.35 4.98
N ILE A 53 22.24 -0.90 5.62
CA ILE A 53 21.00 -0.58 4.93
C ILE A 53 21.19 0.60 3.97
N LYS A 54 21.81 1.67 4.45
CA LYS A 54 22.09 2.86 3.61
C LYS A 54 22.92 2.51 2.37
N ASP A 55 23.91 1.65 2.53
CA ASP A 55 24.84 1.28 1.46
C ASP A 55 24.32 0.13 0.57
N LYS A 56 23.06 -0.30 0.75
CA LYS A 56 22.45 -1.45 0.04
C LYS A 56 23.31 -2.72 0.08
N SER A 57 24.13 -2.88 1.11
CA SER A 57 25.00 -4.04 1.27
C SER A 57 24.21 -5.29 1.64
N LYS A 58 24.57 -6.45 1.06
CA LYS A 58 23.96 -7.74 1.37
C LYS A 58 24.48 -8.38 2.66
N GLU A 59 25.28 -7.67 3.43
CA GLU A 59 25.80 -8.19 4.70
C GLU A 59 24.68 -8.37 5.73
N LYS A 60 24.53 -9.60 6.21
CA LYS A 60 23.57 -9.92 7.30
C LYS A 60 24.12 -9.42 8.62
N THR A 61 23.57 -8.34 9.14
CA THR A 61 23.81 -7.94 10.52
C THR A 61 22.85 -8.67 11.43
N ASN A 62 23.38 -9.27 12.50
CA ASN A 62 22.58 -10.07 13.43
C ASN A 62 21.83 -9.13 14.42
N ILE A 63 20.79 -8.46 13.92
CA ILE A 63 19.93 -7.59 14.76
C ILE A 63 18.97 -8.42 15.63
N GLU A 64 18.69 -9.70 15.28
CA GLU A 64 17.79 -10.60 16.01
C GLU A 64 18.17 -10.73 17.49
N ARG A 65 19.49 -10.78 17.80
CA ARG A 65 19.97 -10.84 19.18
C ARG A 65 19.65 -9.56 19.97
N LEU A 66 19.48 -8.44 19.28
CA LEU A 66 19.13 -7.16 19.92
C LEU A 66 17.61 -7.04 20.11
N LYS A 67 16.82 -7.54 19.19
CA LYS A 67 15.36 -7.61 19.31
C LYS A 67 14.89 -8.48 20.49
N ASN A 68 15.61 -9.55 20.80
CA ASN A 68 15.29 -10.45 21.90
C ASN A 68 15.64 -9.86 23.31
N ARG A 69 15.97 -8.58 23.40
CA ARG A 69 16.20 -7.90 24.68
C ARG A 69 14.90 -7.33 25.20
N ASN A 70 14.71 -7.39 26.54
CA ASN A 70 13.53 -6.86 27.22
C ASN A 70 13.80 -5.45 27.80
N ASP A 71 14.72 -4.68 27.19
CA ASP A 71 15.06 -3.32 27.60
C ASP A 71 14.83 -2.31 26.45
N GLU A 72 15.12 -1.02 26.70
CA GLU A 72 14.94 0.08 25.75
C GLU A 72 15.74 -0.13 24.46
N LEU A 73 16.87 -0.83 24.50
CA LEU A 73 17.66 -1.17 23.33
C LEU A 73 16.97 -2.25 22.48
N GLY A 74 16.22 -3.16 23.10
CA GLY A 74 15.38 -4.13 22.42
C GLY A 74 14.25 -3.44 21.65
N ILE A 75 13.48 -2.57 22.31
CA ILE A 75 12.40 -1.78 21.71
C ILE A 75 12.92 -0.91 20.55
N LEU A 76 14.07 -0.25 20.75
CA LEU A 76 14.71 0.56 19.71
C LEU A 76 15.11 -0.30 18.49
N SER A 77 15.65 -1.52 18.74
CA SER A 77 16.08 -2.43 17.69
C SER A 77 14.90 -2.92 16.85
N GLU A 78 13.79 -3.25 17.49
CA GLU A 78 12.55 -3.66 16.85
C GLU A 78 11.97 -2.53 16.00
N SER A 79 11.81 -1.34 16.59
CA SER A 79 11.30 -0.16 15.89
C SER A 79 12.15 0.24 14.67
N LEU A 80 13.48 0.11 14.80
CA LEU A 80 14.41 0.39 13.69
C LEU A 80 14.29 -0.64 12.57
N ASP A 81 14.12 -1.91 12.92
CA ASP A 81 13.95 -2.99 11.96
C ASP A 81 12.63 -2.85 11.19
N ASP A 82 11.53 -2.58 11.90
CA ASP A 82 10.21 -2.34 11.31
C ASP A 82 10.24 -1.15 10.34
N MET A 83 10.82 -0.02 10.78
CA MET A 83 10.98 1.16 9.91
C MET A 83 11.81 0.84 8.66
N THR A 84 12.83 0.02 8.81
CA THR A 84 13.71 -0.37 7.71
C THR A 84 13.00 -1.28 6.72
N HIS A 85 12.27 -2.27 7.20
CA HIS A 85 11.47 -3.17 6.37
C HIS A 85 10.39 -2.39 5.60
N GLU A 86 9.72 -1.45 6.25
CA GLU A 86 8.73 -0.61 5.60
C GLU A 86 9.37 0.27 4.52
N LEU A 87 10.51 0.89 4.80
CA LEU A 87 11.24 1.69 3.82
C LEU A 87 11.68 0.86 2.61
N GLN A 88 12.23 -0.34 2.84
CA GLN A 88 12.63 -1.25 1.77
C GLN A 88 11.42 -1.68 0.91
N LYS A 89 10.29 -1.98 1.55
CA LYS A 89 9.03 -2.30 0.86
C LYS A 89 8.56 -1.14 -0.02
N ARG A 90 8.64 0.09 0.48
CA ARG A 90 8.28 1.30 -0.28
C ARG A 90 9.22 1.51 -1.48
N ILE A 91 10.53 1.37 -1.29
CA ILE A 91 11.52 1.48 -2.38
C ILE A 91 11.26 0.40 -3.44
N TYR A 92 11.10 -0.86 -3.03
CA TYR A 92 10.80 -1.96 -3.93
C TYR A 92 9.52 -1.74 -4.74
N ASN A 93 8.46 -1.27 -4.08
CA ASN A 93 7.20 -0.94 -4.74
C ASN A 93 7.37 0.20 -5.75
N ALA A 94 8.14 1.24 -5.41
CA ALA A 94 8.41 2.36 -6.30
C ALA A 94 9.28 1.96 -7.51
N GLU A 95 10.30 1.12 -7.31
CA GLU A 95 11.16 0.59 -8.38
C GLU A 95 10.35 -0.29 -9.35
N ASN A 96 9.54 -1.22 -8.85
CA ASN A 96 8.67 -2.06 -9.68
C ASN A 96 7.67 -1.21 -10.46
N PHE A 97 7.04 -0.26 -9.79
CA PHE A 97 6.07 0.61 -10.40
C PHE A 97 6.68 1.47 -11.51
N SER A 98 7.88 2.03 -11.27
CA SER A 98 8.60 2.77 -12.32
C SER A 98 8.93 1.89 -13.52
N THR A 99 9.32 0.64 -13.28
CA THR A 99 9.61 -0.34 -14.34
C THR A 99 8.34 -0.66 -15.15
N ASP A 100 7.24 -0.94 -14.47
CA ASP A 100 5.95 -1.24 -15.09
C ASP A 100 5.46 -0.05 -15.94
N LEU A 101 5.56 1.19 -15.42
CA LEU A 101 5.19 2.40 -16.14
C LEU A 101 6.02 2.59 -17.41
N VAL A 102 7.34 2.38 -17.34
CA VAL A 102 8.22 2.48 -18.51
C VAL A 102 7.80 1.48 -19.58
N HIS A 103 7.45 0.25 -19.21
CA HIS A 103 6.95 -0.76 -20.14
C HIS A 103 5.62 -0.36 -20.77
N GLU A 104 4.67 0.14 -19.98
CA GLU A 104 3.35 0.56 -20.46
C GLU A 104 3.38 1.83 -21.33
N ILE A 105 4.35 2.71 -21.15
CA ILE A 105 4.56 3.87 -22.05
C ILE A 105 5.30 3.45 -23.32
N ARG A 106 6.25 2.50 -23.24
CA ARG A 106 7.01 2.05 -24.41
C ARG A 106 6.13 1.44 -25.49
N ASN A 107 5.09 0.70 -25.11
CA ASN A 107 4.20 0.02 -26.04
C ASN A 107 3.46 1.01 -26.97
N PRO A 108 2.68 2.00 -26.48
CA PRO A 108 2.06 3.00 -27.33
C PRO A 108 3.06 3.87 -28.08
N LEU A 109 4.25 4.17 -27.52
CA LEU A 109 5.30 4.88 -28.23
C LEU A 109 5.81 4.11 -29.46
N ALA A 110 5.98 2.79 -29.36
CA ALA A 110 6.35 1.95 -30.48
C ALA A 110 5.26 1.92 -31.56
N SER A 111 3.98 1.84 -31.15
CA SER A 111 2.82 1.93 -32.04
C SER A 111 2.75 3.29 -32.75
N LEU A 112 2.90 4.39 -32.01
CA LEU A 112 2.96 5.75 -32.55
C LEU A 112 4.07 5.89 -33.58
N LYS A 113 5.26 5.37 -33.31
CA LYS A 113 6.38 5.41 -34.24
C LYS A 113 6.04 4.66 -35.55
N SER A 114 5.56 3.42 -35.44
CA SER A 114 5.19 2.60 -36.61
C SER A 114 4.06 3.24 -37.40
N ALA A 115 3.02 3.74 -36.74
CA ALA A 115 1.90 4.40 -37.42
C ALA A 115 2.35 5.69 -38.12
N SER A 116 3.28 6.45 -37.53
CA SER A 116 3.85 7.66 -38.15
C SER A 116 4.70 7.34 -39.39
N GLU A 117 5.53 6.29 -39.33
CA GLU A 117 6.32 5.82 -40.47
C GLU A 117 5.42 5.43 -41.64
N ILE A 118 4.39 4.57 -41.40
CA ILE A 118 3.44 4.16 -42.44
C ILE A 118 2.63 5.35 -42.97
N LEU A 119 2.25 6.31 -42.09
CA LEU A 119 1.49 7.49 -42.49
C LEU A 119 2.26 8.38 -43.48
N SER A 120 3.59 8.43 -43.37
CA SER A 120 4.45 9.20 -44.26
C SER A 120 4.55 8.58 -45.65
N GLU A 121 4.34 7.25 -45.80
CA GLU A 121 4.46 6.49 -47.07
C GLU A 121 3.12 6.21 -47.73
N THR A 122 1.99 6.39 -47.00
CA THR A 122 0.66 6.02 -47.48
C THR A 122 -0.05 7.20 -48.14
N GLU A 123 -0.53 7.01 -49.39
CA GLU A 123 -1.36 7.96 -50.11
C GLU A 123 -2.87 7.68 -49.98
N ASP A 124 -3.26 6.45 -49.57
CA ASP A 124 -4.68 6.07 -49.39
C ASP A 124 -5.30 6.83 -48.19
N GLN A 125 -6.31 7.62 -48.49
CA GLN A 125 -7.05 8.44 -47.52
C GLN A 125 -7.74 7.60 -46.43
N ALA A 126 -8.26 6.42 -46.77
CA ALA A 126 -8.93 5.56 -45.79
C ALA A 126 -7.92 4.99 -44.78
N GLN A 127 -6.75 4.59 -45.26
CA GLN A 127 -5.66 4.09 -44.44
C GLN A 127 -5.04 5.22 -43.58
N ARG A 128 -4.86 6.41 -44.16
CA ARG A 128 -4.42 7.59 -43.36
C ARG A 128 -5.33 7.91 -42.20
N LYS A 129 -6.66 7.88 -42.44
CA LYS A 129 -7.64 8.11 -41.36
C LYS A 129 -7.57 7.07 -40.27
N LYS A 130 -7.36 5.80 -40.58
CA LYS A 130 -7.14 4.73 -39.59
C LYS A 130 -5.86 4.98 -38.77
N LEU A 131 -4.76 5.34 -39.43
CA LEU A 131 -3.47 5.62 -38.76
C LEU A 131 -3.57 6.83 -37.84
N ILE A 132 -4.25 7.90 -38.25
CA ILE A 132 -4.49 9.08 -37.41
C ILE A 132 -5.33 8.70 -36.17
N ASN A 133 -6.31 7.82 -36.32
CA ASN A 133 -7.09 7.34 -35.17
C ASN A 133 -6.22 6.54 -34.19
N ILE A 134 -5.32 5.68 -34.69
CA ILE A 134 -4.36 4.94 -33.85
C ILE A 134 -3.43 5.92 -33.09
N LEU A 135 -2.90 6.93 -33.79
CA LEU A 135 -2.04 7.95 -33.17
C LEU A 135 -2.76 8.69 -32.04
N ASN A 136 -3.99 9.16 -32.30
CA ASN A 136 -4.79 9.86 -31.29
C ASN A 136 -5.11 8.98 -30.09
N HIS A 137 -5.45 7.72 -30.34
CA HIS A 137 -5.74 6.73 -29.32
C HIS A 137 -4.52 6.49 -28.41
N ASP A 138 -3.34 6.26 -28.99
CA ASP A 138 -2.11 6.01 -28.24
C ASP A 138 -1.65 7.25 -27.46
N ILE A 139 -1.84 8.48 -28.01
CA ILE A 139 -1.58 9.72 -27.29
C ILE A 139 -2.48 9.81 -26.06
N GLN A 140 -3.79 9.62 -26.21
CA GLN A 140 -4.74 9.66 -25.10
C GLN A 140 -4.42 8.60 -24.03
N ARG A 141 -3.94 7.43 -24.44
CA ARG A 141 -3.49 6.38 -23.53
C ARG A 141 -2.31 6.84 -22.67
N ILE A 142 -1.29 7.45 -23.31
CA ILE A 142 -0.12 7.98 -22.59
C ILE A 142 -0.53 9.10 -21.62
N GLU A 143 -1.36 10.04 -22.04
CA GLU A 143 -1.85 11.13 -21.19
C GLU A 143 -2.56 10.60 -19.94
N ARG A 144 -3.38 9.57 -20.08
CA ARG A 144 -4.07 8.93 -18.94
C ARG A 144 -3.10 8.20 -18.04
N LEU A 145 -2.16 7.42 -18.57
CA LEU A 145 -1.14 6.75 -17.78
C LEU A 145 -0.38 7.75 -16.91
N ILE A 146 0.00 8.90 -17.46
CA ILE A 146 0.72 9.95 -16.71
C ILE A 146 -0.18 10.59 -15.66
N THR A 147 -1.45 10.85 -15.99
CA THR A 147 -2.41 11.48 -15.07
C THR A 147 -2.70 10.56 -13.89
N ASP A 148 -3.02 9.30 -14.16
CA ASP A 148 -3.31 8.30 -13.13
C ASP A 148 -2.09 8.01 -12.25
N TYR A 149 -0.90 8.01 -12.86
CA TYR A 149 0.37 7.94 -12.13
C TYR A 149 0.58 9.12 -11.18
N SER A 150 0.38 10.33 -11.68
CA SER A 150 0.52 11.55 -10.88
C SER A 150 -0.49 11.58 -9.74
N GLN A 151 -1.71 11.11 -9.98
CA GLN A 151 -2.75 11.03 -8.95
C GLN A 151 -2.38 10.00 -7.89
N MET A 152 -1.91 8.82 -8.28
CA MET A 152 -1.49 7.77 -7.34
C MET A 152 -0.34 8.25 -6.43
N LEU A 153 0.65 8.98 -6.96
CA LEU A 153 1.73 9.56 -6.15
C LEU A 153 1.20 10.61 -5.16
N LYS A 154 0.26 11.45 -5.56
CA LYS A 154 -0.39 12.43 -4.68
C LYS A 154 -1.16 11.73 -3.57
N ASP A 155 -1.87 10.66 -3.92
CA ASP A 155 -2.64 9.86 -2.97
C ASP A 155 -1.73 9.19 -1.94
N GLU A 156 -0.60 8.64 -2.33
CA GLU A 156 0.37 8.04 -1.41
C GLU A 156 0.95 9.06 -0.41
N VAL A 157 1.27 10.28 -0.88
CA VAL A 157 1.70 11.39 -0.01
C VAL A 157 0.58 11.86 0.92
N ALA A 158 -0.64 11.96 0.44
CA ALA A 158 -1.80 12.36 1.24
C ALA A 158 -2.11 11.33 2.33
N LEU A 159 -2.07 10.03 1.99
CA LEU A 159 -2.26 8.94 2.95
C LEU A 159 -1.32 9.00 4.14
N SER A 160 -0.09 9.47 3.95
CA SER A 160 0.89 9.62 5.04
C SER A 160 0.52 10.72 6.05
N LYS A 161 -0.39 11.62 5.71
CA LYS A 161 -0.81 12.79 6.52
C LYS A 161 -2.24 12.67 7.07
N GLU A 162 -3.08 11.87 6.42
CA GLU A 162 -4.48 11.71 6.80
C GLU A 162 -4.61 10.76 7.98
N LYS A 163 -5.46 11.13 8.96
CA LYS A 163 -5.73 10.29 10.14
C LYS A 163 -7.01 9.49 9.92
N MET A 164 -6.92 8.20 10.18
CA MET A 164 -8.11 7.36 10.22
C MET A 164 -9.03 7.77 11.37
N LYS A 165 -10.33 7.74 11.13
CA LYS A 165 -11.39 8.03 12.10
C LYS A 165 -12.53 7.00 11.98
N LYS A 166 -13.40 6.92 12.96
CA LYS A 166 -14.64 6.14 12.83
C LYS A 166 -15.54 6.81 11.81
N ILE A 167 -15.95 6.06 10.79
CA ILE A 167 -16.80 6.52 9.70
C ILE A 167 -17.94 5.51 9.48
N ASN A 168 -19.10 5.99 9.03
CA ASN A 168 -20.24 5.13 8.69
C ASN A 168 -20.21 4.79 7.20
N LEU A 169 -19.83 3.55 6.89
CA LEU A 169 -19.70 3.06 5.52
C LEU A 169 -21.01 3.17 4.73
N LYS A 170 -22.16 2.93 5.35
CA LYS A 170 -23.49 3.02 4.71
C LYS A 170 -23.77 4.40 4.12
N LEU A 171 -23.43 5.47 4.86
CA LEU A 171 -23.66 6.84 4.39
C LEU A 171 -22.80 7.17 3.19
N ILE A 172 -21.52 6.76 3.22
CA ILE A 172 -20.57 6.98 2.13
C ILE A 172 -21.02 6.21 0.88
N VAL A 173 -21.33 4.91 1.02
CA VAL A 173 -21.81 4.08 -0.10
C VAL A 173 -23.05 4.70 -0.73
N LYS A 174 -24.02 5.12 0.08
CA LYS A 174 -25.26 5.74 -0.42
C LYS A 174 -24.99 7.01 -1.18
N SER A 175 -24.16 7.92 -0.66
CA SER A 175 -23.79 9.16 -1.31
C SER A 175 -23.18 8.93 -2.71
N VAL A 176 -22.19 8.03 -2.80
CA VAL A 176 -21.54 7.73 -4.07
C VAL A 176 -22.51 7.05 -5.07
N VAL A 177 -23.36 6.13 -4.59
CA VAL A 177 -24.40 5.50 -5.42
C VAL A 177 -25.39 6.52 -5.98
N ASP A 178 -25.83 7.47 -5.17
CA ASP A 178 -26.76 8.52 -5.60
C ASP A 178 -26.09 9.43 -6.67
N ASP A 179 -24.84 9.81 -6.49
CA ASP A 179 -24.07 10.60 -7.46
C ASP A 179 -23.93 9.89 -8.81
N PHE A 180 -23.59 8.60 -8.78
CA PHE A 180 -23.44 7.80 -10.01
C PHE A 180 -24.79 7.57 -10.72
N ASN A 181 -25.87 7.35 -9.98
CA ASN A 181 -27.23 7.26 -10.57
C ASN A 181 -27.61 8.56 -11.30
N ASN A 182 -27.37 9.73 -10.69
CA ASN A 182 -27.65 11.03 -11.31
C ASN A 182 -26.94 11.21 -12.66
N ILE A 183 -25.75 10.60 -12.83
CA ILE A 183 -24.95 10.72 -14.05
C ILE A 183 -25.33 9.67 -15.10
N TYR A 184 -25.48 8.40 -14.70
CA TYR A 184 -25.52 7.27 -15.64
C TYR A 184 -26.92 6.73 -15.92
N GLU A 185 -27.90 6.94 -15.04
CA GLU A 185 -29.29 6.56 -15.30
C GLU A 185 -29.84 7.31 -16.53
N ALA A 186 -29.58 8.64 -16.60
CA ALA A 186 -30.01 9.46 -17.74
C ALA A 186 -29.22 9.18 -19.03
N LYS A 187 -27.92 8.84 -18.92
CA LYS A 187 -27.04 8.69 -20.10
C LYS A 187 -27.10 7.32 -20.73
N ARG A 188 -27.27 6.24 -19.93
CA ARG A 188 -27.17 4.85 -20.37
C ARG A 188 -28.30 3.96 -19.88
N GLY A 189 -29.25 4.48 -19.10
CA GLY A 189 -30.30 3.67 -18.47
C GLY A 189 -29.77 2.70 -17.40
N ILE A 190 -28.48 2.81 -16.99
CA ILE A 190 -27.91 1.94 -15.97
C ILE A 190 -28.36 2.41 -14.60
N LYS A 191 -28.99 1.52 -13.84
CA LYS A 191 -29.47 1.78 -12.49
C LYS A 191 -28.65 1.05 -11.46
N ILE A 192 -28.15 1.79 -10.46
CA ILE A 192 -27.42 1.25 -9.32
C ILE A 192 -28.36 1.15 -8.13
N GLU A 193 -28.63 -0.07 -7.68
CA GLU A 193 -29.52 -0.35 -6.56
C GLU A 193 -28.70 -0.60 -5.29
N PHE A 194 -28.90 0.21 -4.25
CA PHE A 194 -28.30 0.02 -2.94
C PHE A 194 -29.20 -0.82 -2.05
N ILE A 195 -28.70 -1.90 -1.46
CA ILE A 195 -29.41 -2.86 -0.63
C ILE A 195 -28.68 -3.02 0.71
N ASP A 196 -29.33 -2.60 1.78
CA ASP A 196 -28.92 -2.89 3.15
C ASP A 196 -29.55 -4.21 3.61
N GLN A 197 -28.74 -5.29 3.65
CA GLN A 197 -29.27 -6.63 3.96
C GLN A 197 -29.54 -6.84 5.44
N ALA A 198 -28.65 -6.39 6.31
CA ALA A 198 -28.79 -6.52 7.75
C ALA A 198 -29.76 -5.48 8.36
N LYS A 199 -30.12 -4.42 7.59
CA LYS A 199 -31.00 -3.33 8.02
C LYS A 199 -30.54 -2.65 9.32
N ILE A 200 -29.25 -2.38 9.42
CA ILE A 200 -28.61 -1.74 10.56
C ILE A 200 -28.43 -0.24 10.27
N ASP A 201 -28.56 0.60 11.30
CA ASP A 201 -28.42 2.04 11.13
C ASP A 201 -26.97 2.47 10.86
N GLU A 202 -26.01 1.80 11.49
CA GLU A 202 -24.60 2.16 11.39
C GLU A 202 -23.71 0.96 11.07
N TYR A 203 -22.84 1.17 10.07
CA TYR A 203 -21.76 0.25 9.69
C TYR A 203 -20.43 0.97 9.92
N LEU A 204 -19.95 0.95 11.17
CA LEU A 204 -18.78 1.70 11.59
C LEU A 204 -17.47 0.97 11.24
N ILE A 205 -16.62 1.63 10.47
CA ILE A 205 -15.25 1.20 10.18
C ILE A 205 -14.26 2.27 10.59
N PHE A 206 -13.01 1.88 10.84
CA PHE A 206 -11.91 2.82 11.06
C PHE A 206 -11.25 3.13 9.73
N GLY A 207 -11.37 4.37 9.24
CA GLY A 207 -10.92 4.68 7.90
C GLY A 207 -10.86 6.17 7.56
N ILE A 208 -10.53 6.44 6.31
CA ILE A 208 -10.42 7.75 5.70
C ILE A 208 -11.54 7.88 4.67
N GLU A 209 -12.48 8.80 4.92
CA GLU A 209 -13.75 8.94 4.20
C GLU A 209 -13.58 9.08 2.68
N ASN A 210 -12.78 10.03 2.21
CA ASN A 210 -12.50 10.25 0.79
C ASN A 210 -11.81 9.04 0.11
N ARG A 211 -11.08 8.20 0.86
CA ARG A 211 -10.48 6.96 0.32
C ARG A 211 -11.50 5.85 0.18
N ILE A 212 -12.44 5.76 1.09
CA ILE A 212 -13.57 4.85 0.93
C ILE A 212 -14.46 5.27 -0.24
N GLU A 213 -14.74 6.58 -0.40
CA GLU A 213 -15.41 7.11 -1.60
C GLU A 213 -14.67 6.71 -2.89
N GLN A 214 -13.35 6.85 -2.93
CA GLN A 214 -12.50 6.47 -4.07
C GLN A 214 -12.59 4.97 -4.37
N ILE A 215 -12.60 4.09 -3.34
CA ILE A 215 -12.80 2.65 -3.51
C ILE A 215 -14.12 2.40 -4.24
N ILE A 216 -15.21 2.97 -3.73
CA ILE A 216 -16.56 2.73 -4.26
C ILE A 216 -16.68 3.28 -5.68
N ALA A 217 -16.20 4.51 -5.90
CA ALA A 217 -16.23 5.16 -7.22
C ALA A 217 -15.47 4.34 -8.28
N ASN A 218 -14.26 3.86 -7.97
CA ASN A 218 -13.49 3.02 -8.89
C ASN A 218 -14.18 1.69 -9.21
N LEU A 219 -14.85 1.08 -8.24
CA LEU A 219 -15.58 -0.17 -8.45
C LEU A 219 -16.85 0.06 -9.28
N LEU A 220 -17.60 1.13 -9.02
CA LEU A 220 -18.78 1.48 -9.81
C LEU A 220 -18.41 1.85 -11.25
N ASP A 221 -17.36 2.64 -11.45
CA ASP A 221 -16.86 2.99 -12.78
C ASP A 221 -16.47 1.73 -13.60
N ASN A 222 -15.82 0.77 -12.95
CA ASN A 222 -15.54 -0.52 -13.55
C ASN A 222 -16.84 -1.26 -13.90
N SER A 223 -17.78 -1.41 -12.98
CA SER A 223 -19.03 -2.13 -13.19
C SER A 223 -19.85 -1.52 -14.32
N ILE A 224 -19.94 -0.18 -14.39
CA ILE A 224 -20.62 0.55 -15.48
C ILE A 224 -19.96 0.31 -16.82
N SER A 225 -18.63 0.27 -16.88
CA SER A 225 -17.89 0.08 -18.12
C SER A 225 -18.05 -1.31 -18.74
N PHE A 226 -18.24 -2.32 -17.89
CA PHE A 226 -18.45 -3.70 -18.33
C PHE A 226 -19.93 -4.07 -18.51
N SER A 227 -20.84 -3.20 -18.10
CA SER A 227 -22.27 -3.39 -18.26
C SER A 227 -22.78 -2.82 -19.59
N ASP A 228 -23.76 -3.50 -20.19
CA ASP A 228 -24.51 -2.98 -21.33
C ASP A 228 -25.53 -1.93 -20.87
N ASP A 229 -26.07 -1.15 -21.83
CA ASP A 229 -27.10 -0.16 -21.51
C ASP A 229 -28.37 -0.82 -20.95
N ASN A 230 -29.05 -0.12 -20.05
CA ASN A 230 -30.25 -0.57 -19.32
C ASN A 230 -30.03 -1.76 -18.37
N GLN A 231 -28.78 -2.10 -18.04
CA GLN A 231 -28.49 -3.11 -17.02
C GLN A 231 -28.52 -2.51 -15.60
N LYS A 232 -28.52 -3.42 -14.62
CA LYS A 232 -28.52 -3.05 -13.20
C LYS A 232 -27.22 -3.44 -12.54
N ILE A 233 -26.77 -2.57 -11.63
CA ILE A 233 -25.64 -2.85 -10.72
C ILE A 233 -26.20 -2.90 -9.31
N LEU A 234 -25.86 -3.94 -8.55
CA LEU A 234 -26.31 -4.09 -7.17
C LEU A 234 -25.15 -3.79 -6.22
N VAL A 235 -25.36 -2.86 -5.32
CA VAL A 235 -24.43 -2.55 -4.21
C VAL A 235 -25.08 -3.03 -2.93
N LYS A 236 -24.51 -4.06 -2.29
CA LYS A 236 -25.06 -4.67 -1.08
C LYS A 236 -24.12 -4.44 0.09
N ILE A 237 -24.68 -4.00 1.21
CA ILE A 237 -23.97 -3.95 2.48
C ILE A 237 -24.62 -4.93 3.46
N ASP A 238 -23.77 -5.66 4.17
CA ASP A 238 -24.19 -6.68 5.13
C ASP A 238 -23.20 -6.74 6.30
N LYS A 239 -23.57 -7.50 7.32
CA LYS A 239 -22.73 -7.79 8.47
C LYS A 239 -22.75 -9.29 8.73
N ASP A 240 -21.58 -9.91 8.80
CA ASP A 240 -21.48 -11.34 9.07
C ASP A 240 -21.64 -11.67 10.56
N LEU A 241 -21.70 -12.97 10.87
CA LEU A 241 -21.82 -13.48 12.23
C LEU A 241 -20.60 -13.14 13.13
N SER A 242 -19.48 -12.76 12.51
CA SER A 242 -18.26 -12.34 13.18
C SER A 242 -18.16 -10.81 13.28
N ASN A 243 -19.26 -10.11 13.07
CA ASN A 243 -19.35 -8.65 13.07
C ASN A 243 -18.52 -7.94 12.00
N LYS A 244 -18.01 -8.64 10.96
CA LYS A 244 -17.32 -8.01 9.85
C LYS A 244 -18.31 -7.39 8.88
N ILE A 245 -17.98 -6.24 8.35
CA ILE A 245 -18.80 -5.53 7.40
C ILE A 245 -18.45 -5.98 5.99
N ILE A 246 -19.43 -6.45 5.24
CA ILE A 246 -19.29 -6.96 3.88
C ILE A 246 -19.94 -5.99 2.91
N LEU A 247 -19.15 -5.47 1.96
CA LEU A 247 -19.63 -4.67 0.85
C LEU A 247 -19.47 -5.46 -0.44
N LYS A 248 -20.57 -5.67 -1.20
CA LYS A 248 -20.57 -6.36 -2.49
C LYS A 248 -21.05 -5.44 -3.59
N ILE A 249 -20.30 -5.44 -4.71
CA ILE A 249 -20.70 -4.75 -5.94
C ILE A 249 -20.81 -5.81 -7.02
N ILE A 250 -22.02 -5.93 -7.58
CA ILE A 250 -22.42 -7.02 -8.50
C ILE A 250 -22.95 -6.37 -9.77
N ASP A 251 -22.30 -6.63 -10.90
CA ASP A 251 -22.76 -6.20 -12.21
C ASP A 251 -23.41 -7.34 -13.02
N GLN A 252 -23.98 -6.99 -14.17
CA GLN A 252 -24.58 -7.91 -15.13
C GLN A 252 -23.75 -8.02 -16.43
N GLY A 253 -22.51 -7.58 -16.41
CA GLY A 253 -21.60 -7.59 -17.54
C GLY A 253 -21.12 -8.99 -17.94
N LYS A 254 -20.01 -9.04 -18.66
CA LYS A 254 -19.46 -10.30 -19.19
C LYS A 254 -18.76 -11.17 -18.13
N GLY A 255 -18.53 -10.60 -16.94
CA GLY A 255 -17.74 -11.22 -15.89
C GLY A 255 -16.24 -11.28 -16.22
N PHE A 256 -15.48 -11.95 -15.35
CA PHE A 256 -14.04 -12.13 -15.53
C PHE A 256 -13.75 -13.34 -16.41
N LYS A 257 -12.85 -13.18 -17.38
CA LYS A 257 -12.35 -14.28 -18.25
C LYS A 257 -11.29 -15.11 -17.55
N GLU A 258 -10.60 -14.53 -16.59
CA GLU A 258 -9.50 -15.15 -15.87
C GLU A 258 -9.99 -16.22 -14.90
N LYS A 259 -9.33 -17.38 -14.89
CA LYS A 259 -9.57 -18.42 -13.87
C LYS A 259 -9.06 -17.97 -12.49
N ASP A 260 -7.93 -17.27 -12.47
CA ASP A 260 -7.36 -16.65 -11.26
C ASP A 260 -7.74 -15.18 -11.24
N THR A 261 -8.80 -14.87 -10.50
CA THR A 261 -9.34 -13.52 -10.38
C THR A 261 -8.41 -12.57 -9.61
N ASN A 262 -7.38 -13.07 -8.91
CA ASN A 262 -6.39 -12.20 -8.26
C ASN A 262 -5.59 -11.36 -9.26
N LYS A 263 -5.45 -11.83 -10.49
CA LYS A 263 -4.72 -11.11 -11.54
C LYS A 263 -5.33 -9.78 -11.93
N ILE A 264 -6.65 -9.62 -11.76
CA ILE A 264 -7.33 -8.36 -12.09
C ILE A 264 -6.89 -7.18 -11.21
N PHE A 265 -6.34 -7.47 -10.03
CA PHE A 265 -5.80 -6.47 -9.11
C PHE A 265 -4.34 -6.11 -9.40
N ASN A 266 -3.71 -6.75 -10.38
CA ASN A 266 -2.37 -6.38 -10.81
C ASN A 266 -2.40 -5.01 -11.51
N ARG A 267 -1.30 -4.27 -11.40
CA ARG A 267 -1.14 -2.99 -12.05
C ARG A 267 -1.23 -3.15 -13.57
N PHE A 268 -1.84 -2.17 -14.24
CA PHE A 268 -1.97 -2.11 -15.70
C PHE A 268 -2.73 -3.29 -16.32
N TYR A 269 -3.37 -4.12 -15.50
CA TYR A 269 -4.24 -5.16 -16.01
C TYR A 269 -5.55 -4.53 -16.53
N SER A 270 -5.83 -4.71 -17.82
CA SER A 270 -7.07 -4.24 -18.45
C SER A 270 -7.59 -5.27 -19.45
N ASN A 271 -8.88 -5.54 -19.41
CA ASN A 271 -9.63 -6.36 -20.35
C ASN A 271 -10.91 -5.63 -20.82
N ARG A 272 -10.89 -4.28 -20.75
CA ARG A 272 -12.06 -3.46 -21.11
C ARG A 272 -12.34 -3.48 -22.61
N PRO A 273 -13.63 -3.37 -23.01
CA PRO A 273 -14.01 -3.14 -24.40
C PRO A 273 -13.55 -1.77 -24.89
N ASP A 274 -13.06 -1.70 -26.13
CA ASP A 274 -12.55 -0.47 -26.78
C ASP A 274 -13.56 0.69 -26.82
N SER A 275 -14.88 0.38 -26.73
CA SER A 275 -15.96 1.37 -26.77
C SER A 275 -16.06 2.30 -25.54
N PHE A 276 -15.40 1.96 -24.43
CA PHE A 276 -15.49 2.71 -23.17
C PHE A 276 -14.29 3.59 -22.86
N GLY A 277 -13.46 3.83 -23.83
CA GLY A 277 -12.22 4.57 -23.68
C GLY A 277 -11.17 3.74 -22.91
N GLU A 278 -9.95 4.18 -23.02
CA GLU A 278 -8.83 3.51 -22.35
C GLU A 278 -8.78 3.87 -20.89
N HIS A 279 -8.66 2.86 -20.06
CA HIS A 279 -8.31 3.02 -18.64
C HIS A 279 -6.90 2.48 -18.45
N SER A 280 -6.18 3.10 -17.53
CA SER A 280 -4.77 2.77 -17.22
C SER A 280 -4.58 1.34 -16.66
N GLY A 281 -5.67 0.67 -16.26
CA GLY A 281 -5.59 -0.61 -15.55
C GLY A 281 -5.07 -0.47 -14.11
N LEU A 282 -5.06 0.74 -13.56
CA LEU A 282 -4.65 1.03 -12.19
C LEU A 282 -5.81 1.02 -11.18
N GLY A 283 -7.06 1.23 -11.64
CA GLY A 283 -8.21 1.41 -10.75
C GLY A 283 -8.41 0.29 -9.74
N LEU A 284 -8.42 -0.98 -10.17
CA LEU A 284 -8.58 -2.11 -9.25
C LEU A 284 -7.35 -2.35 -8.36
N ASN A 285 -6.15 -2.02 -8.82
CA ASN A 285 -4.95 -2.07 -7.99
C ASN A 285 -5.02 -1.01 -6.88
N ILE A 286 -5.47 0.22 -7.20
CA ILE A 286 -5.70 1.29 -6.22
C ILE A 286 -6.74 0.83 -5.19
N VAL A 287 -7.85 0.25 -5.63
CA VAL A 287 -8.88 -0.30 -4.73
C VAL A 287 -8.29 -1.31 -3.76
N LYS A 288 -7.52 -2.28 -4.26
CA LYS A 288 -6.88 -3.31 -3.42
C LYS A 288 -5.97 -2.68 -2.36
N ASN A 289 -5.09 -1.76 -2.76
CA ASN A 289 -4.17 -1.09 -1.84
C ASN A 289 -4.92 -0.27 -0.77
N LEU A 290 -5.97 0.43 -1.16
CA LEU A 290 -6.80 1.20 -0.24
C LEU A 290 -7.58 0.29 0.73
N VAL A 291 -8.14 -0.82 0.26
CA VAL A 291 -8.83 -1.81 1.10
C VAL A 291 -7.86 -2.41 2.13
N GLU A 292 -6.67 -2.83 1.69
CA GLU A 292 -5.61 -3.37 2.57
C GLU A 292 -5.15 -2.32 3.60
N LEU A 293 -5.03 -1.05 3.22
CA LEU A 293 -4.73 0.05 4.14
C LEU A 293 -5.75 0.16 5.28
N HIS A 294 -7.03 -0.08 4.97
CA HIS A 294 -8.13 -0.06 5.94
C HIS A 294 -8.30 -1.40 6.69
N GLY A 295 -7.32 -2.31 6.60
CA GLY A 295 -7.35 -3.62 7.24
C GLY A 295 -8.38 -4.58 6.63
N GLY A 296 -8.92 -4.25 5.45
CA GLY A 296 -9.91 -5.05 4.74
C GLY A 296 -9.29 -6.11 3.83
N ILE A 297 -10.14 -6.97 3.31
CA ILE A 297 -9.82 -8.01 2.33
C ILE A 297 -10.74 -7.79 1.12
N ILE A 298 -10.19 -7.90 -0.09
CA ILE A 298 -10.96 -7.82 -1.35
C ILE A 298 -10.88 -9.13 -2.10
N ASN A 299 -12.05 -9.59 -2.59
CA ASN A 299 -12.20 -10.79 -3.40
C ASN A 299 -12.99 -10.46 -4.68
N ALA A 300 -12.67 -11.17 -5.75
CA ALA A 300 -13.40 -11.06 -7.01
C ALA A 300 -13.84 -12.45 -7.50
N SER A 301 -15.05 -12.56 -7.98
CA SER A 301 -15.63 -13.79 -8.51
C SER A 301 -16.63 -13.49 -9.61
N ASN A 302 -16.95 -14.48 -10.44
CA ASN A 302 -18.10 -14.41 -11.33
C ASN A 302 -19.39 -14.79 -10.60
N ASN A 303 -20.51 -14.22 -11.03
CA ASN A 303 -21.81 -14.59 -10.47
C ASN A 303 -22.12 -16.07 -10.78
N ALA A 304 -22.50 -16.82 -9.74
CA ALA A 304 -22.74 -18.25 -9.88
C ALA A 304 -23.98 -18.58 -10.76
N ASN A 305 -25.01 -17.71 -10.74
CA ASN A 305 -26.33 -17.97 -11.35
C ASN A 305 -26.67 -17.04 -12.54
N GLN A 306 -25.82 -16.05 -12.83
CA GLN A 306 -26.06 -15.04 -13.88
C GLN A 306 -24.73 -14.61 -14.49
N LYS A 307 -24.79 -14.00 -15.70
CA LYS A 307 -23.60 -13.29 -16.21
C LYS A 307 -23.28 -12.11 -15.31
N GLY A 308 -21.99 -11.78 -15.19
CA GLY A 308 -21.54 -10.60 -14.45
C GLY A 308 -20.44 -10.92 -13.43
N ALA A 309 -19.83 -9.87 -12.95
CA ALA A 309 -18.78 -9.90 -11.93
C ALA A 309 -19.36 -9.56 -10.55
N ASN A 310 -18.72 -10.10 -9.53
CA ASN A 310 -18.96 -9.79 -8.12
C ASN A 310 -17.65 -9.44 -7.47
N ILE A 311 -17.54 -8.23 -6.93
CA ILE A 311 -16.44 -7.82 -6.08
C ILE A 311 -16.94 -7.68 -4.66
N GLU A 312 -16.28 -8.38 -3.75
CA GLU A 312 -16.59 -8.42 -2.33
C GLU A 312 -15.45 -7.80 -1.53
N ILE A 313 -15.78 -6.85 -0.67
CA ILE A 313 -14.85 -6.26 0.31
C ILE A 313 -15.34 -6.58 1.70
N ILE A 314 -14.41 -7.01 2.56
CA ILE A 314 -14.67 -7.35 3.94
C ILE A 314 -13.84 -6.43 4.82
N PHE A 315 -14.49 -5.55 5.58
CA PHE A 315 -13.83 -4.68 6.55
C PHE A 315 -13.98 -5.21 7.97
N PRO A 316 -12.96 -5.04 8.83
CA PRO A 316 -13.12 -5.28 10.26
C PRO A 316 -14.07 -4.23 10.86
N GLU A 317 -14.92 -4.64 11.80
CA GLU A 317 -15.68 -3.70 12.63
C GLU A 317 -14.76 -3.02 13.65
N THR A 318 -15.05 -1.77 14.00
CA THR A 318 -14.35 -1.00 15.05
C THR A 318 -15.02 -1.10 16.41
#